data_c080fa1549258dd73f9bf97a6eec9c93
#
_entry.id   c080fa1549258dd73f9bf97a6eec9c93
#
_cell.length_a   1.000
_cell.length_b   1.000
_cell.length_c   1.000
_cell.angle_alpha   90.00
_cell.angle_beta   90.00
_cell.angle_gamma   90.00
#
_symmetry.space_group_name_H-M   'P 1'
#
loop_
_entity.id
_entity.type
_entity.pdbx_description
1 polymer ?
#
loop_
_entity_poly.entity_id
_entity_poly.type
_entity_poly.pdbx_seq_one_letter_code
_entity_poly.pdbx_strand_id
1 'polypeptide(L)'
;MACKFVLKLLNFLTKLSKRLIITDNTEPLRGGVTVFSVGDKVVYPTHGAGVIKNIKEEDILGETKSYYVLSMLDGDLKVMVPVENCHELGLRKIIDRDEVGHILDVLKESENELSSNWNRRYRNNMEKIKTGNIEEVAVVARDLYSRDKEKGLSTGEKKMLEQAIRIVVSELALATETEEEVMREKILECLDTSN
;
A
#
# COMPACT_ATOMS: atom_id res chain seq x y z
N MET A 1 28.32 -39.90 -32.22
CA MET A 1 28.66 -38.69 -31.44
C MET A 1 27.48 -37.79 -31.05
N ALA A 2 26.28 -38.08 -31.48
CA ALA A 2 25.08 -37.23 -31.19
C ALA A 2 24.46 -37.45 -29.80
N CYS A 3 24.66 -38.62 -29.16
CA CYS A 3 23.98 -38.95 -27.89
C CYS A 3 24.51 -38.20 -26.64
N LYS A 4 25.78 -37.74 -26.65
CA LYS A 4 26.36 -37.00 -25.52
C LYS A 4 25.93 -35.52 -25.49
N PHE A 5 25.48 -34.97 -26.61
CA PHE A 5 25.04 -33.58 -26.68
C PHE A 5 23.61 -33.38 -26.16
N VAL A 6 22.76 -34.35 -26.45
CA VAL A 6 21.35 -34.37 -25.98
C VAL A 6 21.27 -34.52 -24.47
N LEU A 7 22.14 -35.35 -23.86
CA LEU A 7 22.16 -35.53 -22.39
C LEU A 7 22.66 -34.28 -21.66
N LYS A 8 23.58 -33.50 -22.27
CA LYS A 8 24.03 -32.23 -21.70
C LYS A 8 22.97 -31.13 -21.78
N LEU A 9 22.17 -31.12 -22.83
CA LEU A 9 21.06 -30.16 -22.99
C LEU A 9 19.92 -30.49 -22.01
N LEU A 10 19.61 -31.78 -21.81
CA LEU A 10 18.60 -32.20 -20.84
C LEU A 10 19.00 -31.88 -19.40
N ASN A 11 20.29 -32.07 -19.05
CA ASN A 11 20.80 -31.69 -17.74
C ASN A 11 20.89 -30.17 -17.53
N PHE A 12 21.04 -29.38 -18.57
CA PHE A 12 21.01 -27.93 -18.52
C PHE A 12 19.58 -27.40 -18.31
N LEU A 13 18.60 -27.98 -19.00
CA LEU A 13 17.18 -27.65 -18.85
C LEU A 13 16.61 -28.08 -17.50
N THR A 14 17.03 -29.23 -16.96
CA THR A 14 16.63 -29.64 -15.59
C THR A 14 17.31 -28.82 -14.49
N LYS A 15 18.48 -28.24 -14.74
CA LYS A 15 19.12 -27.26 -13.83
C LYS A 15 18.45 -25.88 -13.86
N LEU A 16 17.90 -25.45 -15.01
CA LEU A 16 17.13 -24.21 -15.11
C LEU A 16 15.74 -24.36 -14.46
N SER A 17 15.12 -25.54 -14.58
CA SER A 17 13.81 -25.83 -13.96
C SER A 17 13.87 -25.90 -12.43
N LYS A 18 15.04 -26.14 -11.84
CA LYS A 18 15.22 -26.16 -10.37
C LYS A 18 15.49 -24.80 -9.74
N ARG A 19 15.48 -23.71 -10.50
CA ARG A 19 15.74 -22.35 -10.00
C ARG A 19 14.49 -21.46 -9.95
N LEU A 20 13.31 -22.07 -10.15
CA LEU A 20 12.00 -21.43 -9.96
C LEU A 20 11.16 -22.21 -8.94
N ILE A 21 11.77 -22.58 -7.83
CA ILE A 21 11.02 -22.81 -6.60
C ILE A 21 11.10 -21.45 -5.90
N ILE A 22 10.06 -20.66 -6.08
CA ILE A 22 9.71 -19.59 -5.14
C ILE A 22 9.40 -20.36 -3.85
N THR A 23 10.41 -20.51 -3.02
CA THR A 23 10.21 -20.93 -1.64
C THR A 23 9.53 -19.74 -0.96
N ASP A 24 8.26 -19.93 -0.70
CA ASP A 24 7.50 -19.13 0.26
C ASP A 24 8.14 -19.40 1.64
N ASN A 25 9.34 -18.86 1.85
CA ASN A 25 10.06 -18.92 3.12
C ASN A 25 9.68 -17.69 3.95
N THR A 26 8.42 -17.64 4.35
CA THR A 26 8.04 -16.90 5.54
C THR A 26 8.35 -17.79 6.76
N GLU A 27 9.63 -17.96 7.10
CA GLU A 27 9.98 -18.42 8.44
C GLU A 27 9.75 -17.26 9.40
N PRO A 28 8.84 -17.39 10.38
CA PRO A 28 8.70 -16.37 11.42
C PRO A 28 9.94 -16.40 12.28
N LEU A 29 10.74 -15.34 12.22
CA LEU A 29 11.77 -15.10 13.23
C LEU A 29 11.08 -15.06 14.59
N ARG A 30 11.72 -15.66 15.61
CA ARG A 30 11.25 -15.76 17.00
C ARG A 30 10.77 -14.38 17.48
N GLY A 31 9.45 -14.19 17.59
CA GLY A 31 8.83 -12.94 18.04
C GLY A 31 7.61 -12.49 17.28
N GLY A 32 7.09 -13.24 16.26
CA GLY A 32 5.88 -12.86 15.53
C GLY A 32 6.03 -11.67 14.58
N VAL A 33 7.24 -11.32 14.20
CA VAL A 33 7.52 -10.24 13.27
C VAL A 33 7.35 -10.76 11.84
N THR A 34 6.40 -10.22 11.10
CA THR A 34 6.26 -10.51 9.67
C THR A 34 7.47 -9.93 8.94
N VAL A 35 8.32 -10.77 8.38
CA VAL A 35 9.44 -10.34 7.55
C VAL A 35 8.96 -10.19 6.12
N PHE A 36 9.14 -9.01 5.54
CA PHE A 36 8.83 -8.77 4.14
C PHE A 36 10.02 -9.13 3.25
N SER A 37 9.73 -9.49 2.01
CA SER A 37 10.71 -9.84 0.99
C SER A 37 10.72 -8.84 -0.16
N VAL A 38 11.81 -8.85 -0.94
CA VAL A 38 11.85 -8.08 -2.20
C VAL A 38 10.76 -8.57 -3.13
N GLY A 39 9.97 -7.66 -3.65
CA GLY A 39 8.79 -7.92 -4.48
C GLY A 39 7.47 -7.84 -3.73
N ASP A 40 7.48 -7.86 -2.38
CA ASP A 40 6.24 -7.74 -1.61
C ASP A 40 5.58 -6.37 -1.86
N LYS A 41 4.26 -6.41 -2.03
CA LYS A 41 3.39 -5.24 -2.11
C LYS A 41 2.98 -4.84 -0.69
N VAL A 42 3.33 -3.64 -0.29
CA VAL A 42 3.13 -3.16 1.10
C VAL A 42 2.53 -1.76 1.12
N VAL A 43 1.90 -1.42 2.24
CA VAL A 43 1.41 -0.07 2.54
C VAL A 43 2.31 0.55 3.61
N TYR A 44 2.74 1.78 3.36
CA TYR A 44 3.35 2.62 4.36
C TYR A 44 2.38 3.75 4.73
N PRO A 45 1.92 3.84 5.98
CA PRO A 45 0.92 4.81 6.41
C PRO A 45 1.27 6.23 5.94
N THR A 46 0.28 6.99 5.56
CA THR A 46 0.39 8.37 5.03
C THR A 46 1.03 8.52 3.65
N HIS A 47 1.73 7.50 3.14
CA HIS A 47 2.39 7.53 1.83
C HIS A 47 1.69 6.64 0.79
N GLY A 48 0.83 5.71 1.23
CA GLY A 48 0.12 4.77 0.35
C GLY A 48 0.88 3.48 0.11
N ALA A 49 0.57 2.83 -1.00
CA ALA A 49 1.10 1.52 -1.34
C ALA A 49 2.32 1.60 -2.26
N GLY A 50 3.17 0.60 -2.16
CA GLY A 50 4.38 0.47 -2.95
C GLY A 50 4.92 -0.97 -2.94
N VAL A 51 6.05 -1.17 -3.59
CA VAL A 51 6.71 -2.47 -3.70
C VAL A 51 8.10 -2.39 -3.10
N ILE A 52 8.47 -3.39 -2.31
CA ILE A 52 9.84 -3.52 -1.80
C ILE A 52 10.76 -3.87 -2.96
N LYS A 53 11.63 -2.95 -3.33
CA LYS A 53 12.57 -3.14 -4.45
C LYS A 53 13.90 -3.71 -4.03
N ASN A 54 14.31 -3.46 -2.79
CA ASN A 54 15.59 -3.90 -2.26
C ASN A 54 15.59 -3.92 -0.73
N ILE A 55 16.52 -4.67 -0.15
CA ILE A 55 16.87 -4.60 1.26
C ILE A 55 18.33 -4.15 1.31
N LYS A 56 18.60 -3.02 1.97
CA LYS A 56 19.94 -2.43 2.09
C LYS A 56 20.42 -2.42 3.51
N GLU A 57 21.69 -2.66 3.69
CA GLU A 57 22.39 -2.38 4.94
C GLU A 57 23.07 -1.02 4.85
N GLU A 58 22.87 -0.19 5.86
CA GLU A 58 23.45 1.14 5.97
C GLU A 58 24.09 1.31 7.35
N ASP A 59 25.30 1.86 7.37
CA ASP A 59 26.00 2.21 8.61
C ASP A 59 25.60 3.61 9.04
N ILE A 60 24.78 3.69 10.09
CA ILE A 60 24.34 4.97 10.66
C ILE A 60 24.85 5.09 12.09
N LEU A 61 25.69 6.08 12.33
CA LEU A 61 26.30 6.37 13.65
C LEU A 61 27.10 5.19 14.24
N GLY A 62 27.69 4.33 13.38
CA GLY A 62 28.49 3.18 13.80
C GLY A 62 27.68 1.92 14.09
N GLU A 63 26.38 1.92 13.79
CA GLU A 63 25.52 0.74 13.82
C GLU A 63 25.07 0.37 12.41
N THR A 64 25.29 -0.88 12.00
CA THR A 64 24.81 -1.41 10.73
C THR A 64 23.35 -1.81 10.90
N LYS A 65 22.45 -1.18 10.13
CA LYS A 65 21.01 -1.46 10.14
C LYS A 65 20.50 -1.81 8.75
N SER A 66 19.56 -2.74 8.69
CA SER A 66 18.91 -3.15 7.46
C SER A 66 17.65 -2.31 7.22
N TYR A 67 17.43 -1.90 5.96
CA TYR A 67 16.31 -1.07 5.52
C TYR A 67 15.60 -1.71 4.34
N TYR A 68 14.28 -1.75 4.38
CA TYR A 68 13.46 -1.95 3.18
C TYR A 68 13.50 -0.70 2.32
N VAL A 69 13.83 -0.85 1.05
CA VAL A 69 13.75 0.22 0.06
C VAL A 69 12.44 0.06 -0.71
N LEU A 70 11.47 0.88 -0.40
CA LEU A 70 10.15 0.90 -1.04
C LEU A 70 10.20 1.81 -2.26
N SER A 71 9.59 1.37 -3.36
CA SER A 71 9.21 2.24 -4.48
C SER A 71 7.70 2.45 -4.38
N MET A 72 7.30 3.65 -4.06
CA MET A 72 5.89 3.99 -3.96
C MET A 72 5.28 4.05 -5.37
N LEU A 73 3.99 3.77 -5.48
CA LEU A 73 3.28 3.89 -6.74
C LEU A 73 3.22 5.36 -7.18
N ASP A 74 2.91 6.24 -6.24
CA ASP A 74 2.82 7.68 -6.48
C ASP A 74 4.21 8.28 -6.80
N GLY A 75 4.55 8.27 -8.08
CA GLY A 75 5.76 8.88 -8.61
C GLY A 75 7.05 8.10 -8.32
N ASP A 76 8.19 8.79 -8.46
CA ASP A 76 9.53 8.22 -8.23
C ASP A 76 9.94 8.23 -6.74
N LEU A 77 8.98 8.33 -5.82
CA LEU A 77 9.27 8.40 -4.39
C LEU A 77 9.82 7.06 -3.89
N LYS A 78 11.03 7.10 -3.37
CA LYS A 78 11.65 5.98 -2.66
C LYS A 78 11.69 6.26 -1.17
N VAL A 79 11.20 5.31 -0.40
CA VAL A 79 11.17 5.40 1.06
C VAL A 79 12.03 4.28 1.64
N MET A 80 12.86 4.60 2.64
CA MET A 80 13.65 3.62 3.37
C MET A 80 13.01 3.42 4.75
N VAL A 81 12.63 2.16 5.06
CA VAL A 81 11.99 1.79 6.32
C VAL A 81 12.88 0.80 7.06
N PRO A 82 13.29 1.09 8.32
CA PRO A 82 14.10 0.15 9.10
C PRO A 82 13.37 -1.18 9.27
N VAL A 83 14.06 -2.29 9.00
CA VAL A 83 13.50 -3.64 9.12
C VAL A 83 13.03 -3.93 10.54
N GLU A 84 13.84 -3.53 11.54
CA GLU A 84 13.58 -3.81 12.95
C GLU A 84 12.27 -3.20 13.46
N ASN A 85 11.91 -1.99 13.00
CA ASN A 85 10.79 -1.22 13.49
C ASN A 85 9.67 -1.06 12.45
N CYS A 86 9.68 -1.83 11.36
CA CYS A 86 8.75 -1.66 10.25
C CYS A 86 7.27 -1.79 10.69
N HIS A 87 6.98 -2.68 11.64
CA HIS A 87 5.63 -2.87 12.19
C HIS A 87 5.20 -1.70 13.08
N GLU A 88 6.09 -1.19 13.93
CA GLU A 88 5.81 -0.02 14.76
C GLU A 88 5.53 1.22 13.91
N LEU A 89 6.16 1.30 12.75
CA LEU A 89 5.93 2.33 11.73
C LEU A 89 4.66 2.07 10.89
N GLY A 90 3.95 0.96 11.16
CA GLY A 90 2.70 0.61 10.51
C GLY A 90 2.85 0.00 9.12
N LEU A 91 4.06 -0.47 8.73
CA LEU A 91 4.24 -1.17 7.46
C LEU A 91 3.44 -2.47 7.47
N ARG A 92 2.55 -2.67 6.50
CA ARG A 92 1.70 -3.86 6.37
C ARG A 92 1.61 -4.32 4.92
N LYS A 93 1.13 -5.54 4.70
CA LYS A 93 0.74 -5.98 3.35
C LYS A 93 -0.46 -5.17 2.84
N ILE A 94 -0.59 -5.05 1.52
CA ILE A 94 -1.81 -4.54 0.91
C ILE A 94 -2.97 -5.50 1.21
N ILE A 95 -4.20 -5.03 1.03
CA ILE A 95 -5.39 -5.89 1.11
C ILE A 95 -5.40 -6.93 -0.01
N ASP A 96 -6.13 -8.02 0.22
CA ASP A 96 -6.36 -9.01 -0.81
C ASP A 96 -7.36 -8.49 -1.86
N ARG A 97 -7.28 -9.05 -3.07
CA ARG A 97 -8.14 -8.64 -4.20
C ARG A 97 -9.64 -8.76 -3.88
N ASP A 98 -10.00 -9.74 -3.06
CA ASP A 98 -11.39 -10.01 -2.69
C ASP A 98 -11.97 -8.92 -1.79
N GLU A 99 -11.14 -8.20 -1.04
CA GLU A 99 -11.54 -7.11 -0.15
C GLU A 99 -11.79 -5.79 -0.88
N VAL A 100 -11.27 -5.65 -2.12
CA VAL A 100 -11.39 -4.41 -2.91
C VAL A 100 -12.85 -4.02 -3.12
N GLY A 101 -13.75 -5.01 -3.36
CA GLY A 101 -15.18 -4.77 -3.52
C GLY A 101 -15.78 -4.07 -2.30
N HIS A 102 -15.44 -4.55 -1.10
CA HIS A 102 -15.89 -3.95 0.15
C HIS A 102 -15.45 -2.49 0.29
N ILE A 103 -14.19 -2.17 -0.01
CA ILE A 103 -13.70 -0.79 0.08
C ILE A 103 -14.41 0.14 -0.92
N LEU A 104 -14.68 -0.34 -2.13
CA LEU A 104 -15.46 0.43 -3.11
C LEU A 104 -16.91 0.66 -2.65
N ASP A 105 -17.49 -0.27 -1.90
CA ASP A 105 -18.84 -0.11 -1.33
C ASP A 105 -18.83 0.89 -0.17
N VAL A 106 -17.80 0.87 0.69
CA VAL A 106 -17.60 1.90 1.74
C VAL A 106 -17.54 3.31 1.14
N LEU A 107 -16.93 3.48 -0.03
CA LEU A 107 -16.88 4.78 -0.73
C LEU A 107 -18.25 5.26 -1.26
N LYS A 108 -19.21 4.34 -1.48
CA LYS A 108 -20.56 4.65 -1.95
C LYS A 108 -21.56 4.87 -0.83
N GLU A 109 -21.25 4.52 0.40
CA GLU A 109 -22.12 4.72 1.54
C GLU A 109 -22.39 6.20 1.80
N SER A 110 -23.48 6.49 2.50
CA SER A 110 -23.77 7.83 2.97
C SER A 110 -22.69 8.32 3.93
N GLU A 111 -22.41 9.62 3.89
CA GLU A 111 -21.44 10.23 4.81
C GLU A 111 -21.83 10.08 6.28
N ASN A 112 -20.82 10.06 7.14
CA ASN A 112 -21.03 10.14 8.58
C ASN A 112 -21.26 11.61 9.00
N GLU A 113 -22.02 11.83 10.08
CA GLU A 113 -22.10 13.15 10.70
C GLU A 113 -20.71 13.65 11.11
N LEU A 114 -20.19 14.59 10.36
CA LEU A 114 -18.92 15.23 10.66
C LEU A 114 -19.07 16.29 11.75
N SER A 115 -18.15 16.32 12.70
CA SER A 115 -18.09 17.38 13.70
C SER A 115 -18.08 18.75 13.05
N SER A 116 -18.91 19.68 13.54
CA SER A 116 -18.89 21.07 13.10
C SER A 116 -17.59 21.80 13.45
N ASN A 117 -16.91 21.34 14.50
CA ASN A 117 -15.63 21.90 14.92
C ASN A 117 -14.49 21.42 14.01
N TRP A 118 -13.91 22.37 13.25
CA TRP A 118 -12.82 22.09 12.29
C TRP A 118 -11.59 21.42 12.92
N ASN A 119 -11.14 21.91 14.08
CA ASN A 119 -9.94 21.36 14.73
C ASN A 119 -10.15 19.89 15.16
N ARG A 120 -11.34 19.56 15.66
CA ARG A 120 -11.69 18.19 16.06
C ARG A 120 -11.76 17.29 14.84
N ARG A 121 -12.43 17.73 13.77
CA ARG A 121 -12.57 16.98 12.53
C ARG A 121 -11.21 16.72 11.88
N TYR A 122 -10.36 17.75 11.79
CA TYR A 122 -9.02 17.62 11.23
C TYR A 122 -8.17 16.60 11.98
N ARG A 123 -8.16 16.65 13.33
CA ARG A 123 -7.40 15.68 14.14
C ARG A 123 -7.92 14.26 13.97
N ASN A 124 -9.23 14.05 14.06
CA ASN A 124 -9.83 12.73 13.93
C ASN A 124 -9.52 12.10 12.57
N ASN A 125 -9.64 12.86 11.49
CA ASN A 125 -9.35 12.36 10.15
C ASN A 125 -7.84 12.07 9.98
N MET A 126 -6.97 12.92 10.52
CA MET A 126 -5.53 12.68 10.49
C MET A 126 -5.13 11.43 11.29
N GLU A 127 -5.76 11.17 12.42
CA GLU A 127 -5.56 9.94 13.19
C GLU A 127 -5.96 8.71 12.38
N LYS A 128 -7.12 8.71 11.73
CA LYS A 128 -7.57 7.63 10.84
C LYS A 128 -6.57 7.38 9.70
N ILE A 129 -6.07 8.42 9.04
CA ILE A 129 -5.06 8.26 7.98
C ILE A 129 -3.77 7.63 8.52
N LYS A 130 -3.35 8.02 9.74
CA LYS A 130 -2.13 7.50 10.36
C LYS A 130 -2.22 6.03 10.78
N THR A 131 -3.41 5.49 11.03
CA THR A 131 -3.56 4.06 11.32
C THR A 131 -3.11 3.18 10.16
N GLY A 132 -3.18 3.71 8.92
CA GLY A 132 -2.93 2.95 7.70
C GLY A 132 -4.02 1.94 7.37
N ASN A 133 -5.14 1.90 8.12
CA ASN A 133 -6.28 1.06 7.79
C ASN A 133 -7.02 1.64 6.57
N ILE A 134 -7.09 0.85 5.50
CA ILE A 134 -7.66 1.30 4.22
C ILE A 134 -9.14 1.69 4.32
N GLU A 135 -9.92 0.98 5.13
CA GLU A 135 -11.34 1.28 5.33
C GLU A 135 -11.52 2.63 6.04
N GLU A 136 -10.73 2.90 7.09
CA GLU A 136 -10.74 4.19 7.76
C GLU A 136 -10.32 5.34 6.84
N VAL A 137 -9.34 5.10 5.96
CA VAL A 137 -8.89 6.09 4.97
C VAL A 137 -9.96 6.32 3.90
N ALA A 138 -10.65 5.26 3.45
CA ALA A 138 -11.77 5.36 2.51
C ALA A 138 -12.93 6.19 3.10
N VAL A 139 -13.26 5.95 4.38
CA VAL A 139 -14.26 6.77 5.11
C VAL A 139 -13.85 8.24 5.15
N VAL A 140 -12.56 8.54 5.42
CA VAL A 140 -12.07 9.94 5.39
C VAL A 140 -12.21 10.55 3.99
N ALA A 141 -11.87 9.81 2.94
CA ALA A 141 -12.01 10.28 1.56
C ALA A 141 -13.47 10.60 1.23
N ARG A 142 -14.39 9.68 1.52
CA ARG A 142 -15.84 9.82 1.31
C ARG A 142 -16.41 11.03 2.03
N ASP A 143 -16.18 11.08 3.34
CA ASP A 143 -16.79 12.12 4.21
C ASP A 143 -16.26 13.53 3.84
N LEU A 144 -14.97 13.66 3.49
CA LEU A 144 -14.42 14.93 3.02
C LEU A 144 -14.90 15.30 1.61
N TYR A 145 -15.05 14.31 0.72
CA TYR A 145 -15.53 14.54 -0.65
C TYR A 145 -16.97 15.07 -0.66
N SER A 146 -17.86 14.42 0.10
CA SER A 146 -19.25 14.88 0.25
C SER A 146 -19.31 16.29 0.84
N ARG A 147 -18.53 16.55 1.89
CA ARG A 147 -18.47 17.88 2.49
C ARG A 147 -17.96 18.95 1.52
N ASP A 148 -16.98 18.64 0.66
CA ASP A 148 -16.47 19.61 -0.33
C ASP A 148 -17.57 20.05 -1.29
N LYS A 149 -18.45 19.13 -1.69
CA LYS A 149 -19.61 19.43 -2.54
C LYS A 149 -20.67 20.29 -1.84
N GLU A 150 -20.93 20.04 -0.55
CA GLU A 150 -21.98 20.74 0.18
C GLU A 150 -21.56 22.13 0.66
N LYS A 151 -20.39 22.24 1.29
CA LYS A 151 -19.97 23.43 2.06
C LYS A 151 -18.59 23.94 1.72
N GLY A 152 -17.87 23.19 0.89
CA GLY A 152 -16.45 23.43 0.61
C GLY A 152 -15.53 23.01 1.76
N LEU A 153 -14.27 22.82 1.45
CA LEU A 153 -13.20 22.45 2.38
C LEU A 153 -12.20 23.59 2.55
N SER A 154 -11.61 23.67 3.74
CA SER A 154 -10.41 24.48 3.96
C SER A 154 -9.21 23.92 3.17
N THR A 155 -8.17 24.74 2.97
CA THR A 155 -6.95 24.30 2.26
C THR A 155 -6.31 23.07 2.91
N GLY A 156 -6.35 22.94 4.24
CA GLY A 156 -5.83 21.78 4.97
C GLY A 156 -6.66 20.52 4.71
N GLU A 157 -7.99 20.66 4.69
CA GLU A 157 -8.90 19.53 4.41
C GLU A 157 -8.82 19.09 2.95
N LYS A 158 -8.63 20.02 2.00
CA LYS A 158 -8.41 19.67 0.59
C LYS A 158 -7.16 18.83 0.39
N LYS A 159 -6.06 19.20 1.04
CA LYS A 159 -4.82 18.40 1.01
C LYS A 159 -5.03 17.01 1.65
N MET A 160 -5.81 16.94 2.72
CA MET A 160 -6.13 15.68 3.40
C MET A 160 -7.00 14.77 2.54
N LEU A 161 -8.00 15.32 1.85
CA LEU A 161 -8.83 14.60 0.89
C LEU A 161 -7.98 14.03 -0.25
N GLU A 162 -7.12 14.86 -0.85
CA GLU A 162 -6.22 14.43 -1.91
C GLU A 162 -5.27 13.32 -1.44
N GLN A 163 -4.72 13.44 -0.22
CA GLN A 163 -3.90 12.40 0.38
C GLN A 163 -4.67 11.10 0.61
N ALA A 164 -5.89 11.18 1.14
CA ALA A 164 -6.73 9.99 1.39
C ALA A 164 -7.07 9.28 0.08
N ILE A 165 -7.51 10.01 -0.96
CA ILE A 165 -7.78 9.44 -2.28
C ILE A 165 -6.52 8.77 -2.84
N ARG A 166 -5.37 9.41 -2.78
CA ARG A 166 -4.10 8.86 -3.28
C ARG A 166 -3.72 7.55 -2.58
N ILE A 167 -3.88 7.46 -1.26
CA ILE A 167 -3.61 6.23 -0.49
C ILE A 167 -4.54 5.11 -0.95
N VAL A 168 -5.84 5.38 -1.07
CA VAL A 168 -6.82 4.37 -1.50
C VAL A 168 -6.53 3.93 -2.94
N VAL A 169 -6.29 4.87 -3.86
CA VAL A 169 -5.96 4.57 -5.26
C VAL A 169 -4.74 3.65 -5.34
N SER A 170 -3.64 4.01 -4.68
CA SER A 170 -2.39 3.24 -4.76
C SER A 170 -2.56 1.81 -4.25
N GLU A 171 -3.30 1.60 -3.16
CA GLU A 171 -3.50 0.26 -2.60
C GLU A 171 -4.43 -0.58 -3.46
N LEU A 172 -5.58 -0.04 -3.89
CA LEU A 172 -6.53 -0.77 -4.74
C LEU A 172 -5.95 -1.06 -6.13
N ALA A 173 -5.16 -0.14 -6.69
CA ALA A 173 -4.47 -0.36 -7.97
C ALA A 173 -3.48 -1.53 -7.88
N LEU A 174 -2.66 -1.59 -6.80
CA LEU A 174 -1.74 -2.71 -6.58
C LEU A 174 -2.47 -4.03 -6.29
N ALA A 175 -3.57 -4.01 -5.56
CA ALA A 175 -4.34 -5.20 -5.22
C ALA A 175 -5.02 -5.81 -6.46
N THR A 176 -5.47 -4.96 -7.39
CA THR A 176 -6.16 -5.37 -8.63
C THR A 176 -5.25 -5.48 -9.84
N GLU A 177 -3.99 -5.04 -9.73
CA GLU A 177 -3.04 -4.93 -10.85
C GLU A 177 -3.57 -4.04 -11.98
N THR A 178 -4.21 -2.94 -11.61
CA THR A 178 -4.78 -1.95 -12.52
C THR A 178 -3.92 -0.67 -12.49
N GLU A 179 -3.93 0.09 -13.58
CA GLU A 179 -3.28 1.40 -13.64
C GLU A 179 -3.94 2.38 -12.64
N GLU A 180 -3.11 3.23 -12.01
CA GLU A 180 -3.59 4.17 -10.97
C GLU A 180 -4.68 5.13 -11.50
N GLU A 181 -4.53 5.61 -12.73
CA GLU A 181 -5.50 6.53 -13.33
C GLU A 181 -6.87 5.88 -13.49
N VAL A 182 -6.92 4.64 -13.99
CA VAL A 182 -8.16 3.86 -14.12
C VAL A 182 -8.80 3.62 -12.74
N MET A 183 -7.99 3.31 -11.73
CA MET A 183 -8.50 3.12 -10.38
C MET A 183 -9.00 4.43 -9.76
N ARG A 184 -8.32 5.54 -10.04
CA ARG A 184 -8.72 6.87 -9.59
C ARG A 184 -10.09 7.26 -10.17
N GLU A 185 -10.29 7.08 -11.46
CA GLU A 185 -11.59 7.33 -12.11
C GLU A 185 -12.70 6.52 -11.44
N LYS A 186 -12.47 5.22 -11.22
CA LYS A 186 -13.43 4.34 -10.56
C LYS A 186 -13.77 4.77 -9.13
N ILE A 187 -12.78 5.22 -8.36
CA ILE A 187 -12.98 5.73 -6.99
C ILE A 187 -13.81 7.01 -7.02
N LEU A 188 -13.51 7.94 -7.94
CA LEU A 188 -14.28 9.18 -8.08
C LEU A 188 -15.72 8.91 -8.48
N GLU A 189 -15.98 7.95 -9.38
CA GLU A 189 -17.33 7.51 -9.72
C GLU A 189 -18.09 6.95 -8.49
N CYS A 190 -17.41 6.16 -7.63
CA CYS A 190 -18.01 5.68 -6.39
C CYS A 190 -18.38 6.83 -5.45
N LEU A 191 -17.47 7.81 -5.27
CA LEU A 191 -17.71 8.98 -4.44
C LEU A 191 -18.83 9.89 -4.98
N ASP A 192 -19.03 9.92 -6.30
CA ASP A 192 -20.12 10.67 -6.95
C ASP A 192 -21.48 10.03 -6.76
N THR A 193 -21.55 8.72 -6.60
CA THR A 193 -22.81 7.98 -6.38
C THR A 193 -23.31 8.02 -4.94
N SER A 194 -22.49 8.41 -3.97
CA SER A 194 -22.87 8.52 -2.55
C SER A 194 -23.70 9.75 -2.18
N ASN A 195 -24.09 10.59 -3.18
CA ASN A 195 -24.91 11.81 -2.98
C ASN A 195 -26.32 11.66 -3.52
#